data_e6e9c0e6f6a31c052406484beec2d094
#
_entry.id   e6e9c0e6f6a31c052406484beec2d094
#
_cell.length_a   1.000
_cell.length_b   1.000
_cell.length_c   1.000
_cell.angle_alpha   90.00
_cell.angle_beta   90.00
_cell.angle_gamma   90.00
#
_symmetry.space_group_name_H-M   'P 1'
#
loop_
_entity.id
_entity.type
_entity.pdbx_description
1 polymer ?
#
loop_
_entity_poly.entity_id
_entity_poly.type
_entity_poly.pdbx_seq_one_letter_code
_entity_poly.pdbx_strand_id
1 'polypeptide(L)'
;RPFGLLIGLQTHHAFAKRPTFINIAHLPHNELVEQLQQSSTRSAILNETDTDPDPKILFDGMSRMIQSMLHRLYPMGEIPDYEPDPTQSFVSIAETRNTTPEAVLYDYMLENDGYAMGMMPIFNYVDGNHDVIREMLLHPQAVSGLSDGGAHCGMICDASIPTFMLSHWTRDRTRGKKLPLEWIIKKQTNDT
;
A
#
# COMPACT_ATOMS: atom_id res chain seq x y z
N ARG A 1 -9.31 8.29 -4.47
CA ARG A 1 -8.64 7.52 -3.41
C ARG A 1 -7.46 8.31 -2.84
N PRO A 2 -6.90 7.95 -1.70
CA PRO A 2 -5.67 8.54 -1.22
C PRO A 2 -4.50 8.17 -2.16
N PHE A 3 -3.53 9.07 -2.30
CA PHE A 3 -2.27 8.72 -2.92
C PHE A 3 -1.51 7.74 -2.00
N GLY A 4 -1.12 6.60 -2.52
CA GLY A 4 -0.47 5.57 -1.73
C GLY A 4 0.48 4.70 -2.56
N LEU A 5 1.27 3.90 -1.86
CA LEU A 5 2.20 2.94 -2.44
C LEU A 5 1.71 1.52 -2.22
N LEU A 6 1.98 0.66 -3.17
CA LEU A 6 1.82 -0.78 -3.03
C LEU A 6 3.12 -1.36 -2.50
N ILE A 7 3.03 -2.12 -1.41
CA ILE A 7 4.14 -2.69 -0.67
C ILE A 7 4.04 -4.22 -0.72
N GLY A 8 5.08 -4.88 -1.20
CA GLY A 8 5.13 -6.33 -1.31
C GLY A 8 6.41 -6.81 -1.97
N LEU A 9 6.61 -8.12 -2.11
CA LEU A 9 7.84 -8.69 -2.70
C LEU A 9 8.08 -8.25 -4.15
N GLN A 10 7.02 -7.91 -4.89
CA GLN A 10 7.09 -7.47 -6.28
C GLN A 10 7.43 -5.98 -6.44
N THR A 11 7.44 -5.24 -5.35
CA THR A 11 7.66 -3.79 -5.32
C THR A 11 8.73 -3.45 -4.28
N HIS A 12 8.53 -2.37 -3.51
CA HIS A 12 9.36 -2.07 -2.36
C HIS A 12 8.74 -2.65 -1.08
N HIS A 13 9.58 -3.04 -0.13
CA HIS A 13 9.13 -3.53 1.17
C HIS A 13 10.12 -3.22 2.29
N ALA A 14 9.68 -3.43 3.54
CA ALA A 14 10.43 -3.07 4.74
C ALA A 14 11.77 -3.82 4.90
N PHE A 15 11.97 -4.95 4.22
CA PHE A 15 13.12 -5.85 4.43
C PHE A 15 14.15 -5.81 3.29
N ALA A 16 13.95 -4.95 2.28
CA ALA A 16 14.80 -4.92 1.08
C ALA A 16 16.28 -4.62 1.36
N LYS A 17 16.58 -3.99 2.50
CA LYS A 17 17.96 -3.65 2.92
C LYS A 17 18.51 -4.55 4.03
N ARG A 18 17.82 -5.64 4.37
CA ARG A 18 18.31 -6.64 5.32
C ARG A 18 19.40 -7.49 4.66
N PRO A 19 20.57 -7.72 5.30
CA PRO A 19 21.67 -8.49 4.71
C PRO A 19 21.24 -9.85 4.19
N THR A 20 20.46 -10.61 4.96
CA THR A 20 19.94 -11.92 4.53
C THR A 20 19.04 -11.81 3.30
N PHE A 21 18.16 -10.79 3.23
CA PHE A 21 17.31 -10.57 2.06
C PHE A 21 18.15 -10.21 0.83
N ILE A 22 19.13 -9.30 0.95
CA ILE A 22 20.01 -8.89 -0.14
C ILE A 22 20.70 -10.11 -0.78
N ASN A 23 21.13 -11.07 0.04
CA ASN A 23 21.82 -12.27 -0.44
C ASN A 23 20.93 -13.19 -1.28
N ILE A 24 19.62 -13.16 -1.10
CA ILE A 24 18.66 -14.03 -1.81
C ILE A 24 17.76 -13.27 -2.80
N ALA A 25 17.78 -11.95 -2.81
CA ALA A 25 16.91 -11.11 -3.66
C ALA A 25 17.08 -11.35 -5.16
N HIS A 26 18.20 -11.94 -5.59
CA HIS A 26 18.48 -12.27 -6.99
C HIS A 26 17.82 -13.56 -7.47
N LEU A 27 17.23 -14.36 -6.57
CA LEU A 27 16.60 -15.64 -6.89
C LEU A 27 15.31 -15.44 -7.72
N PRO A 28 14.95 -16.41 -8.57
CA PRO A 28 13.62 -16.47 -9.17
C PRO A 28 12.54 -16.42 -8.10
N HIS A 29 11.39 -15.83 -8.43
CA HIS A 29 10.33 -15.57 -7.45
C HIS A 29 9.95 -16.77 -6.58
N ASN A 30 9.74 -17.94 -7.19
CA ASN A 30 9.33 -19.14 -6.46
C ASN A 30 10.43 -19.59 -5.47
N GLU A 31 11.69 -19.57 -5.91
CA GLU A 31 12.83 -19.93 -5.05
C GLU A 31 13.01 -18.90 -3.93
N LEU A 32 12.80 -17.62 -4.21
CA LEU A 32 12.84 -16.56 -3.20
C LEU A 32 11.77 -16.80 -2.13
N VAL A 33 10.54 -17.10 -2.52
CA VAL A 33 9.44 -17.39 -1.59
C VAL A 33 9.76 -18.62 -0.73
N GLU A 34 10.26 -19.70 -1.34
CA GLU A 34 10.69 -20.89 -0.61
C GLU A 34 11.79 -20.59 0.43
N GLN A 35 12.76 -19.75 0.07
CA GLN A 35 13.81 -19.32 1.01
C GLN A 35 13.24 -18.44 2.14
N LEU A 36 12.33 -17.53 1.83
CA LEU A 36 11.70 -16.68 2.82
C LEU A 36 10.78 -17.45 3.78
N GLN A 37 10.22 -18.58 3.35
CA GLN A 37 9.40 -19.45 4.21
C GLN A 37 10.23 -20.25 5.23
N GLN A 38 11.57 -20.32 5.07
CA GLN A 38 12.43 -20.99 6.03
C GLN A 38 12.47 -20.23 7.36
N SER A 39 12.25 -20.94 8.47
CA SER A 39 12.24 -20.33 9.81
C SER A 39 13.57 -19.63 10.17
N SER A 40 14.70 -20.17 9.71
CA SER A 40 16.02 -19.56 9.90
C SER A 40 16.14 -18.21 9.15
N THR A 41 15.70 -18.16 7.89
CA THR A 41 15.70 -16.96 7.06
C THR A 41 14.77 -15.89 7.63
N ARG A 42 13.56 -16.28 8.00
CA ARG A 42 12.60 -15.40 8.68
C ARG A 42 13.19 -14.79 9.96
N SER A 43 13.76 -15.64 10.82
CA SER A 43 14.37 -15.18 12.07
C SER A 43 15.55 -14.24 11.83
N ALA A 44 16.41 -14.52 10.86
CA ALA A 44 17.52 -13.65 10.50
C ALA A 44 17.01 -12.28 10.05
N ILE A 45 16.13 -12.21 9.04
CA ILE A 45 15.62 -10.97 8.47
C ILE A 45 14.91 -10.10 9.53
N LEU A 46 14.13 -10.70 10.41
CA LEU A 46 13.40 -9.95 11.45
C LEU A 46 14.33 -9.39 12.55
N ASN A 47 15.48 -10.02 12.80
CA ASN A 47 16.44 -9.57 13.82
C ASN A 47 17.59 -8.71 13.27
N GLU A 48 17.77 -8.64 11.95
CA GLU A 48 18.80 -7.81 11.32
C GLU A 48 18.43 -6.34 11.32
N THR A 49 19.44 -5.50 11.13
CA THR A 49 19.28 -4.06 10.81
C THR A 49 19.57 -3.83 9.34
N ASP A 50 18.94 -2.81 8.77
CA ASP A 50 19.18 -2.43 7.38
C ASP A 50 20.62 -1.99 7.16
N THR A 51 21.19 -2.36 6.01
CA THR A 51 22.38 -1.72 5.48
C THR A 51 22.10 -0.26 5.16
N ASP A 52 23.15 0.59 5.12
CA ASP A 52 22.97 1.98 4.77
C ASP A 52 22.55 2.13 3.31
N PRO A 53 21.60 3.04 3.02
CA PRO A 53 21.18 3.30 1.65
C PRO A 53 22.30 4.01 0.87
N ASP A 54 22.46 3.66 -0.40
CA ASP A 54 23.33 4.40 -1.32
C ASP A 54 22.61 5.67 -1.80
N PRO A 55 23.10 6.87 -1.45
CA PRO A 55 22.45 8.12 -1.86
C PRO A 55 22.41 8.35 -3.37
N LYS A 56 23.14 7.56 -4.15
CA LYS A 56 23.16 7.62 -5.62
C LYS A 56 22.05 6.80 -6.25
N ILE A 57 21.42 5.91 -5.50
CA ILE A 57 20.34 5.05 -5.99
C ILE A 57 19.00 5.64 -5.56
N LEU A 58 18.18 6.00 -6.56
CA LEU A 58 16.85 6.53 -6.31
C LEU A 58 15.99 5.49 -5.53
N PHE A 59 15.36 5.94 -4.46
CA PHE A 59 14.52 5.12 -3.58
C PHE A 59 15.24 4.03 -2.77
N ASP A 60 16.57 3.99 -2.70
CA ASP A 60 17.30 2.98 -1.91
C ASP A 60 17.01 3.05 -0.39
N GLY A 61 16.56 4.20 0.11
CA GLY A 61 16.09 4.39 1.49
C GLY A 61 14.61 4.04 1.74
N MET A 62 13.91 3.50 0.76
CA MET A 62 12.46 3.23 0.85
C MET A 62 12.10 2.26 1.97
N SER A 63 12.93 1.23 2.24
CA SER A 63 12.70 0.26 3.32
C SER A 63 12.56 0.94 4.68
N ARG A 64 13.43 1.90 5.00
CA ARG A 64 13.38 2.67 6.26
C ARG A 64 12.11 3.53 6.35
N MET A 65 11.71 4.14 5.24
CA MET A 65 10.45 4.90 5.20
C MET A 65 9.26 3.98 5.46
N ILE A 66 9.19 2.82 4.81
CA ILE A 66 8.11 1.84 5.01
C ILE A 66 8.08 1.37 6.47
N GLN A 67 9.23 1.03 7.07
CA GLN A 67 9.30 0.64 8.47
C GLN A 67 8.75 1.73 9.42
N SER A 68 9.06 3.00 9.16
CA SER A 68 8.56 4.11 9.97
C SER A 68 7.05 4.35 9.85
N MET A 69 6.42 3.80 8.80
CA MET A 69 5.01 4.02 8.45
C MET A 69 4.13 2.77 8.58
N LEU A 70 4.57 1.73 9.28
CA LEU A 70 3.79 0.47 9.44
C LEU A 70 2.40 0.71 10.06
N HIS A 71 2.24 1.75 10.88
CA HIS A 71 0.94 2.16 11.44
C HIS A 71 -0.06 2.68 10.38
N ARG A 72 0.43 2.97 9.16
CA ARG A 72 -0.37 3.40 8.01
C ARG A 72 -0.32 2.40 6.86
N LEU A 73 0.17 1.21 7.09
CA LEU A 73 0.22 0.15 6.11
C LEU A 73 -0.90 -0.86 6.42
N TYR A 74 -1.67 -1.20 5.39
CA TYR A 74 -2.86 -2.05 5.47
C TYR A 74 -2.78 -3.21 4.49
N PRO A 75 -3.23 -4.42 4.85
CA PRO A 75 -3.43 -5.50 3.89
C PRO A 75 -4.43 -5.07 2.80
N MET A 76 -4.14 -5.34 1.53
CA MET A 76 -5.12 -5.08 0.47
C MET A 76 -6.19 -6.18 0.35
N GLY A 77 -5.85 -7.42 0.73
CA GLY A 77 -6.73 -8.56 0.53
C GLY A 77 -7.00 -8.89 -0.94
N GLU A 78 -7.89 -9.81 -1.20
CA GLU A 78 -8.31 -10.18 -2.58
C GLU A 78 -9.16 -9.08 -3.23
N ILE A 79 -10.00 -8.42 -2.46
CA ILE A 79 -10.80 -7.27 -2.91
C ILE A 79 -10.18 -6.03 -2.27
N PRO A 80 -9.52 -5.17 -3.06
CA PRO A 80 -8.85 -3.99 -2.51
C PRO A 80 -9.80 -3.03 -1.82
N ASP A 81 -9.57 -2.77 -0.53
CA ASP A 81 -10.22 -1.69 0.18
C ASP A 81 -9.29 -0.46 0.23
N TYR A 82 -9.68 0.61 -0.44
CA TYR A 82 -8.92 1.87 -0.47
C TYR A 82 -9.32 2.83 0.66
N GLU A 83 -10.26 2.45 1.51
CA GLU A 83 -10.64 3.18 2.72
C GLU A 83 -10.61 2.23 3.95
N PRO A 84 -9.47 1.53 4.20
CA PRO A 84 -9.38 0.54 5.27
C PRO A 84 -9.56 1.18 6.63
N ASP A 85 -10.18 0.45 7.56
CA ASP A 85 -10.29 0.90 8.94
C ASP A 85 -8.91 0.95 9.61
N PRO A 86 -8.56 1.99 10.39
CA PRO A 86 -7.30 2.06 11.12
C PRO A 86 -7.00 0.82 11.99
N THR A 87 -8.02 0.14 12.49
CA THR A 87 -7.88 -1.12 13.24
C THR A 87 -7.38 -2.30 12.40
N GLN A 88 -7.37 -2.16 11.08
CA GLN A 88 -6.86 -3.16 10.14
C GLN A 88 -5.40 -2.90 9.73
N SER A 89 -4.73 -1.89 10.31
CA SER A 89 -3.30 -1.66 10.05
C SER A 89 -2.43 -2.81 10.56
N PHE A 90 -1.25 -2.99 9.97
CA PHE A 90 -0.31 -4.03 10.43
C PHE A 90 0.07 -3.85 11.91
N VAL A 91 0.11 -2.62 12.41
CA VAL A 91 0.33 -2.35 13.84
C VAL A 91 -0.83 -2.89 14.67
N SER A 92 -2.09 -2.57 14.32
CA SER A 92 -3.26 -3.04 15.06
C SER A 92 -3.42 -4.56 15.01
N ILE A 93 -3.09 -5.18 13.87
CA ILE A 93 -3.06 -6.64 13.73
C ILE A 93 -1.99 -7.25 14.65
N ALA A 94 -0.81 -6.64 14.70
CA ALA A 94 0.29 -7.11 15.54
C ALA A 94 -0.06 -7.04 17.04
N GLU A 95 -0.68 -5.96 17.47
CA GLU A 95 -1.19 -5.82 18.85
C GLU A 95 -2.18 -6.94 19.19
N THR A 96 -3.13 -7.21 18.31
CA THR A 96 -4.12 -8.28 18.50
C THR A 96 -3.48 -9.67 18.56
N ARG A 97 -2.42 -9.90 17.78
CA ARG A 97 -1.69 -11.18 17.70
C ARG A 97 -0.56 -11.29 18.73
N ASN A 98 -0.33 -10.26 19.55
CA ASN A 98 0.78 -10.17 20.49
C ASN A 98 2.15 -10.46 19.84
N THR A 99 2.42 -9.79 18.71
CA THR A 99 3.65 -9.92 17.92
C THR A 99 4.11 -8.55 17.41
N THR A 100 5.16 -8.50 16.58
CA THR A 100 5.63 -7.24 16.01
C THR A 100 4.97 -6.94 14.66
N PRO A 101 4.76 -5.66 14.30
CA PRO A 101 4.23 -5.26 12.99
C PRO A 101 5.07 -5.79 11.82
N GLU A 102 6.40 -5.84 12.00
CA GLU A 102 7.32 -6.38 11.00
C GLU A 102 7.07 -7.88 10.78
N ALA A 103 6.84 -8.65 11.84
CA ALA A 103 6.54 -10.08 11.72
C ALA A 103 5.22 -10.30 10.96
N VAL A 104 4.18 -9.50 11.27
CA VAL A 104 2.89 -9.58 10.56
C VAL A 104 3.06 -9.21 9.08
N LEU A 105 3.79 -8.14 8.77
CA LEU A 105 4.06 -7.75 7.38
C LEU A 105 4.85 -8.82 6.65
N TYR A 106 5.88 -9.39 7.29
CA TYR A 106 6.69 -10.44 6.69
C TYR A 106 5.83 -11.65 6.30
N ASP A 107 5.06 -12.15 7.24
CA ASP A 107 4.19 -13.32 7.01
C ASP A 107 3.13 -13.01 5.95
N TYR A 108 2.52 -11.83 5.99
CA TYR A 108 1.54 -11.39 5.01
C TYR A 108 2.09 -11.32 3.58
N MET A 109 3.30 -10.79 3.40
CA MET A 109 3.91 -10.71 2.06
C MET A 109 4.15 -12.08 1.41
N LEU A 110 4.19 -13.16 2.20
CA LEU A 110 4.33 -14.52 1.71
C LEU A 110 2.99 -15.19 1.36
N GLU A 111 1.87 -14.58 1.73
CA GLU A 111 0.54 -15.06 1.34
C GLU A 111 0.37 -14.99 -0.19
N ASN A 112 -0.54 -15.81 -0.72
CA ASN A 112 -0.81 -15.88 -2.15
C ASN A 112 0.47 -16.10 -2.98
N ASP A 113 1.29 -17.06 -2.58
CA ASP A 113 2.57 -17.40 -3.24
C ASP A 113 3.52 -16.20 -3.37
N GLY A 114 3.53 -15.30 -2.38
CA GLY A 114 4.37 -14.11 -2.36
C GLY A 114 3.85 -12.93 -3.19
N TYR A 115 2.60 -12.98 -3.64
CA TYR A 115 1.96 -11.89 -4.40
C TYR A 115 1.06 -11.01 -3.54
N ALA A 116 0.94 -11.26 -2.24
CA ALA A 116 0.16 -10.40 -1.36
C ALA A 116 0.76 -8.99 -1.28
N MET A 117 -0.10 -7.99 -1.36
CA MET A 117 0.30 -6.58 -1.35
C MET A 117 -0.41 -5.84 -0.22
N GLY A 118 0.36 -5.01 0.47
CA GLY A 118 -0.15 -3.98 1.35
C GLY A 118 -0.32 -2.65 0.62
N MET A 119 -1.23 -1.83 1.10
CA MET A 119 -1.41 -0.45 0.67
C MET A 119 -0.96 0.50 1.77
N MET A 120 -0.09 1.45 1.44
CA MET A 120 0.40 2.49 2.34
C MET A 120 -0.10 3.86 1.86
N PRO A 121 -1.21 4.40 2.39
CA PRO A 121 -1.64 5.75 2.09
C PRO A 121 -0.62 6.78 2.58
N ILE A 122 -0.11 7.61 1.67
CA ILE A 122 0.85 8.67 2.00
C ILE A 122 0.13 9.98 2.25
N PHE A 123 -0.78 10.37 1.35
CA PHE A 123 -1.51 11.63 1.42
C PHE A 123 -3.01 11.40 1.55
N ASN A 124 -3.69 12.40 2.15
CA ASN A 124 -5.14 12.48 2.25
C ASN A 124 -5.82 11.33 3.02
N TYR A 125 -5.11 10.71 3.96
CA TYR A 125 -5.63 9.62 4.79
C TYR A 125 -5.19 9.74 6.27
N VAL A 126 -4.96 10.95 6.76
CA VAL A 126 -4.50 11.18 8.15
C VAL A 126 -5.57 10.76 9.15
N ASP A 127 -6.84 11.05 8.84
CA ASP A 127 -7.98 10.74 9.71
C ASP A 127 -8.49 9.29 9.52
N GLY A 128 -7.80 8.47 8.74
CA GLY A 128 -8.17 7.08 8.48
C GLY A 128 -9.50 6.90 7.74
N ASN A 129 -9.92 7.92 6.98
CA ASN A 129 -11.13 7.90 6.14
C ASN A 129 -10.99 8.86 4.95
N HIS A 130 -11.98 8.84 4.04
CA HIS A 130 -11.99 9.67 2.84
C HIS A 130 -12.84 10.97 2.96
N ASP A 131 -13.22 11.41 4.15
CA ASP A 131 -14.10 12.58 4.28
C ASP A 131 -13.43 13.84 3.76
N VAL A 132 -12.16 14.07 4.05
CA VAL A 132 -11.37 15.18 3.49
C VAL A 132 -11.31 15.10 1.95
N ILE A 133 -11.11 13.92 1.39
CA ILE A 133 -11.10 13.72 -0.07
C ILE A 133 -12.47 14.08 -0.65
N ARG A 134 -13.55 13.67 0.01
CA ARG A 134 -14.91 14.03 -0.40
C ARG A 134 -15.13 15.55 -0.40
N GLU A 135 -14.66 16.24 0.63
CA GLU A 135 -14.74 17.70 0.71
C GLU A 135 -13.97 18.37 -0.43
N MET A 136 -12.74 17.92 -0.68
CA MET A 136 -11.94 18.41 -1.82
C MET A 136 -12.63 18.17 -3.17
N LEU A 137 -13.22 16.99 -3.38
CA LEU A 137 -13.93 16.66 -4.61
C LEU A 137 -15.14 17.57 -4.82
N LEU A 138 -15.86 17.93 -3.76
CA LEU A 138 -17.05 18.79 -3.82
C LEU A 138 -16.71 20.26 -4.02
N HIS A 139 -15.46 20.65 -3.86
CA HIS A 139 -15.08 22.05 -4.04
C HIS A 139 -15.31 22.50 -5.51
N PRO A 140 -15.95 23.64 -5.75
CA PRO A 140 -16.34 24.06 -7.10
C PRO A 140 -15.16 24.30 -8.05
N GLN A 141 -13.99 24.61 -7.52
CA GLN A 141 -12.75 24.82 -8.31
C GLN A 141 -11.87 23.56 -8.43
N ALA A 142 -12.29 22.43 -7.84
CA ALA A 142 -11.55 21.19 -7.98
C ALA A 142 -12.00 20.45 -9.24
N VAL A 143 -11.05 19.90 -9.97
CA VAL A 143 -11.30 18.93 -11.05
C VAL A 143 -10.76 17.56 -10.65
N SER A 144 -11.40 16.51 -11.14
CA SER A 144 -10.84 15.16 -11.01
C SER A 144 -9.81 14.94 -12.09
N GLY A 145 -8.69 14.34 -11.74
CA GLY A 145 -7.64 14.08 -12.71
C GLY A 145 -6.64 13.09 -12.17
N LEU A 146 -5.62 12.82 -12.98
CA LEU A 146 -4.45 12.01 -12.70
C LEU A 146 -4.79 10.55 -12.41
N SER A 147 -4.72 9.74 -13.45
CA SER A 147 -4.75 8.27 -13.30
C SER A 147 -3.36 7.65 -13.13
N ASP A 148 -2.30 8.40 -13.47
CA ASP A 148 -0.90 7.97 -13.41
C ASP A 148 -0.68 6.51 -13.87
N GLY A 149 -1.38 6.14 -14.92
CA GLY A 149 -1.46 4.78 -15.45
C GLY A 149 -0.39 4.46 -16.50
N GLY A 150 0.71 5.21 -16.50
CA GLY A 150 1.76 5.10 -17.51
C GLY A 150 3.02 4.37 -17.05
N ALA A 151 4.16 5.01 -17.22
CA ALA A 151 5.50 4.42 -17.09
C ALA A 151 5.90 3.96 -15.67
N HIS A 152 5.17 4.27 -14.63
CA HIS A 152 5.53 4.02 -13.23
C HIS A 152 4.67 2.95 -12.55
N CYS A 153 4.09 2.04 -13.29
CA CYS A 153 3.11 1.05 -12.78
C CYS A 153 3.68 0.01 -11.79
N GLY A 154 4.96 0.03 -11.49
CA GLY A 154 5.57 -0.95 -10.58
C GLY A 154 5.24 -0.73 -9.10
N MET A 155 4.98 0.49 -8.67
CA MET A 155 4.75 0.86 -7.27
C MET A 155 3.49 1.70 -7.08
N ILE A 156 3.17 2.53 -8.06
CA ILE A 156 1.96 3.36 -8.10
C ILE A 156 1.08 2.81 -9.20
N CYS A 157 -0.16 2.45 -8.88
CA CYS A 157 -1.08 1.85 -9.84
C CYS A 157 -2.44 2.56 -9.77
N ASP A 158 -2.49 3.77 -10.33
CA ASP A 158 -3.64 4.67 -10.24
C ASP A 158 -4.52 4.67 -11.50
N ALA A 159 -4.23 3.83 -12.50
CA ALA A 159 -5.02 3.70 -13.72
C ALA A 159 -6.52 3.44 -13.46
N SER A 160 -6.84 2.81 -12.34
CA SER A 160 -8.22 2.52 -11.92
C SER A 160 -8.96 3.70 -11.29
N ILE A 161 -8.36 4.90 -11.14
CA ILE A 161 -9.00 6.05 -10.47
C ILE A 161 -10.36 6.40 -11.09
N PRO A 162 -10.53 6.51 -12.41
CA PRO A 162 -11.85 6.83 -12.97
C PRO A 162 -12.92 5.79 -12.61
N THR A 163 -12.59 4.51 -12.64
CA THR A 163 -13.50 3.43 -12.24
C THR A 163 -13.75 3.45 -10.73
N PHE A 164 -12.72 3.69 -9.92
CA PHE A 164 -12.86 3.87 -8.48
C PHE A 164 -13.78 5.05 -8.14
N MET A 165 -13.70 6.16 -8.86
CA MET A 165 -14.61 7.29 -8.67
C MET A 165 -16.06 6.88 -8.85
N LEU A 166 -16.35 6.04 -9.84
CA LEU A 166 -17.70 5.53 -10.09
C LEU A 166 -18.14 4.51 -9.02
N SER A 167 -17.31 3.51 -8.73
CA SER A 167 -17.69 2.39 -7.85
C SER A 167 -17.70 2.82 -6.37
N HIS A 168 -16.57 3.28 -5.85
CA HIS A 168 -16.43 3.60 -4.43
C HIS A 168 -17.35 4.74 -4.00
N TRP A 169 -17.27 5.89 -4.68
CA TRP A 169 -18.00 7.07 -4.23
C TRP A 169 -19.51 6.98 -4.39
N THR A 170 -20.01 6.20 -5.35
CA THR A 170 -21.46 6.13 -5.59
C THR A 170 -22.11 4.91 -4.97
N ARG A 171 -21.39 3.78 -4.88
CA ARG A 171 -21.96 2.49 -4.49
C ARG A 171 -21.31 1.88 -3.25
N ASP A 172 -19.98 1.73 -3.25
CA ASP A 172 -19.31 0.80 -2.35
C ASP A 172 -18.86 1.43 -1.03
N ARG A 173 -18.71 2.76 -0.96
CA ARG A 173 -18.30 3.45 0.26
C ARG A 173 -19.24 3.15 1.42
N THR A 174 -18.70 2.63 2.51
CA THR A 174 -19.45 2.28 3.74
C THR A 174 -19.11 3.19 4.92
N ARG A 175 -17.91 3.80 4.92
CA ARG A 175 -17.37 4.55 6.06
C ARG A 175 -17.59 6.06 5.96
N GLY A 176 -18.61 6.51 5.22
CA GLY A 176 -18.97 7.93 5.11
C GLY A 176 -19.99 8.19 4.02
N LYS A 177 -20.28 9.47 3.78
CA LYS A 177 -21.27 9.88 2.78
C LYS A 177 -20.79 9.58 1.36
N LYS A 178 -21.68 9.02 0.55
CA LYS A 178 -21.49 8.80 -0.89
C LYS A 178 -21.66 10.09 -1.68
N LEU A 179 -21.37 10.03 -2.97
CA LEU A 179 -21.66 11.09 -3.94
C LEU A 179 -22.64 10.57 -4.99
N PRO A 180 -23.53 11.42 -5.54
CA PRO A 180 -24.45 11.02 -6.60
C PRO A 180 -23.70 10.59 -7.86
N LEU A 181 -24.20 9.56 -8.54
CA LEU A 181 -23.58 9.05 -9.78
C LEU A 181 -23.50 10.14 -10.85
N GLU A 182 -24.57 10.91 -11.02
CA GLU A 182 -24.66 11.99 -12.01
C GLU A 182 -23.60 13.07 -11.74
N TRP A 183 -23.33 13.35 -10.47
CA TRP A 183 -22.29 14.28 -10.08
C TRP A 183 -20.90 13.77 -10.44
N ILE A 184 -20.61 12.49 -10.19
CA ILE A 184 -19.33 11.87 -10.54
C ILE A 184 -19.13 11.86 -12.06
N ILE A 185 -20.16 11.50 -12.83
CA ILE A 185 -20.08 11.50 -14.29
C ILE A 185 -19.79 12.91 -14.80
N LYS A 186 -20.56 13.91 -14.33
CA LYS A 186 -20.33 15.31 -14.69
C LYS A 186 -18.90 15.75 -14.38
N LYS A 187 -18.39 15.39 -13.19
CA LYS A 187 -17.04 15.75 -12.72
C LYS A 187 -15.93 15.15 -13.58
N GLN A 188 -16.14 13.94 -14.15
CA GLN A 188 -15.18 13.26 -14.99
C GLN A 188 -15.31 13.56 -16.49
N THR A 189 -16.31 14.32 -16.91
CA THR A 189 -16.57 14.59 -18.33
C THR A 189 -16.72 16.07 -18.65
N ASN A 190 -17.69 16.73 -18.05
CA ASN A 190 -18.04 18.11 -18.40
C ASN A 190 -17.22 19.16 -17.63
N ASP A 191 -16.74 18.82 -16.44
CA ASP A 191 -16.01 19.73 -15.55
C ASP A 191 -14.48 19.66 -15.76
N THR A 192 -13.97 18.72 -16.60
CA THR A 192 -12.55 18.52 -16.91
C THR A 192 -12.15 18.96 -18.32
#